data_c6d3f12853731b9cc41356c32e1e8d02
#
_entry.id   c6d3f12853731b9cc41356c32e1e8d02
#
_cell.length_a   1.000
_cell.length_b   1.000
_cell.length_c   1.000
_cell.angle_alpha   90.00
_cell.angle_beta   90.00
_cell.angle_gamma   90.00
#
_symmetry.space_group_name_H-M   'P 1'
#
loop_
_entity.id
_entity.type
_entity.pdbx_description
1 polymer ?
#
loop_
_entity_poly.entity_id
_entity_poly.type
_entity_poly.pdbx_seq_one_letter_code
_entity_poly.pdbx_strand_id
1 'polypeptide(L)'
;ENCLDTMKISEGILGSAGVTLNGDRYVQHTRCGWPSQNDEVTRVDLVGHAWFFKRDWLQYLWREKPTTWDNGEDIQFSYLAQKYAGIQTYCPPHPRADKSLHGSIMGNELGIDDKATSTNSAVSHQQFFSERDLCVQTAIRGGWQTVNGIKTS
;
A
#
# COMPACT_ATOMS: atom_id res chain seq x y z
N GLU A 1 4.29 10.84 14.75
CA GLU A 1 4.47 10.08 16.00
C GLU A 1 3.99 8.64 15.84
N ASN A 2 2.73 8.38 15.48
CA ASN A 2 2.18 7.03 15.27
C ASN A 2 3.06 6.11 14.40
N CYS A 3 3.55 6.60 13.26
CA CYS A 3 4.46 5.84 12.40
C CYS A 3 5.82 5.57 13.07
N LEU A 4 6.35 6.51 13.84
CA LEU A 4 7.61 6.31 14.58
C LEU A 4 7.46 5.23 15.65
N ASP A 5 6.36 5.21 16.36
CA ASP A 5 6.09 4.22 17.40
C ASP A 5 5.81 2.85 16.78
N THR A 6 5.05 2.81 15.69
CA THR A 6 4.86 1.58 14.91
C THR A 6 6.18 1.01 14.38
N MET A 7 7.08 1.87 13.87
CA MET A 7 8.37 1.43 13.36
C MET A 7 9.25 0.74 14.41
N LYS A 8 9.09 1.07 15.70
CA LYS A 8 9.84 0.44 16.80
C LYS A 8 9.40 -1.00 17.09
N ILE A 9 8.13 -1.32 16.81
CA ILE A 9 7.53 -2.62 17.11
C ILE A 9 7.31 -3.49 15.85
N SER A 10 7.12 -2.85 14.70
CA SER A 10 6.90 -3.49 13.41
C SER A 10 7.65 -2.72 12.33
N GLU A 11 8.97 -2.99 12.24
CA GLU A 11 9.83 -2.33 11.26
C GLU A 11 9.42 -2.72 9.84
N GLY A 12 9.02 -1.73 9.03
CA GLY A 12 8.55 -1.95 7.68
C GLY A 12 8.15 -0.68 6.94
N ILE A 13 7.64 -0.82 5.72
CA ILE A 13 7.01 0.28 4.99
C ILE A 13 5.65 0.53 5.64
N LEU A 14 5.42 1.74 6.12
CA LEU A 14 4.19 2.13 6.81
C LEU A 14 3.40 3.12 5.96
N GLY A 15 2.08 3.06 6.07
CA GLY A 15 1.19 4.03 5.42
C GLY A 15 -0.19 4.07 6.05
N SER A 16 -0.90 5.18 5.85
CA SER A 16 -2.19 5.42 6.50
C SER A 16 -3.36 4.64 5.88
N ALA A 17 -3.22 4.14 4.66
CA ALA A 17 -4.23 3.33 3.98
C ALA A 17 -3.65 1.98 3.59
N GLY A 18 -3.92 0.95 4.38
CA GLY A 18 -3.46 -0.41 4.14
C GLY A 18 -4.37 -1.18 3.18
N VAL A 19 -3.77 -1.99 2.33
CA VAL A 19 -4.46 -2.87 1.38
C VAL A 19 -3.95 -4.30 1.54
N THR A 20 -4.87 -5.23 1.77
CA THR A 20 -4.62 -6.67 1.79
C THR A 20 -5.33 -7.32 0.60
N LEU A 21 -4.57 -7.99 -0.26
CA LEU A 21 -5.08 -8.68 -1.44
C LEU A 21 -5.81 -9.96 -1.04
N ASN A 22 -6.96 -10.21 -1.67
CA ASN A 22 -7.76 -11.42 -1.49
C ASN A 22 -7.76 -12.31 -2.75
N GLY A 23 -7.10 -11.85 -3.81
CA GLY A 23 -6.94 -12.55 -5.07
C GLY A 23 -5.79 -11.93 -5.89
N ASP A 24 -5.54 -12.47 -7.07
CA ASP A 24 -4.49 -12.01 -7.97
C ASP A 24 -4.86 -10.75 -8.78
N ARG A 25 -6.01 -10.15 -8.48
CA ARG A 25 -6.47 -8.88 -9.04
C ARG A 25 -6.54 -7.82 -7.97
N TYR A 26 -6.05 -6.62 -8.28
CA TYR A 26 -6.04 -5.51 -7.32
C TYR A 26 -7.43 -5.15 -6.79
N VAL A 27 -8.47 -5.25 -7.63
CA VAL A 27 -9.85 -4.99 -7.21
C VAL A 27 -10.33 -5.93 -6.10
N GLN A 28 -9.72 -7.10 -5.97
CA GLN A 28 -10.02 -8.09 -4.94
C GLN A 28 -9.19 -7.81 -3.67
N HIS A 29 -9.55 -6.77 -2.91
CA HIS A 29 -8.83 -6.41 -1.69
C HIS A 29 -9.75 -5.99 -0.56
N THR A 30 -9.21 -6.03 0.65
CA THR A 30 -9.75 -5.38 1.85
C THR A 30 -8.84 -4.23 2.26
N ARG A 31 -9.38 -3.25 2.99
CA ARG A 31 -8.65 -2.08 3.47
C ARG A 31 -8.68 -2.00 5.00
N CYS A 32 -7.60 -1.45 5.56
CA CYS A 32 -7.52 -0.97 6.94
C CYS A 32 -6.87 0.43 6.96
N GLY A 33 -6.89 1.08 8.11
CA GLY A 33 -6.49 2.48 8.19
C GLY A 33 -7.50 3.39 7.52
N TRP A 34 -7.07 4.55 7.04
CA TRP A 34 -7.97 5.51 6.41
C TRP A 34 -8.46 5.00 5.02
N PRO A 35 -9.76 5.15 4.67
CA PRO A 35 -10.89 5.64 5.47
C PRO A 35 -11.54 4.59 6.37
N SER A 36 -11.00 3.39 6.40
CA SER A 36 -11.39 2.33 7.34
C SER A 36 -10.71 2.53 8.70
N GLN A 37 -10.77 1.53 9.56
CA GLN A 37 -10.18 1.57 10.89
C GLN A 37 -9.44 0.26 11.19
N ASN A 38 -8.48 0.32 12.11
CA ASN A 38 -7.81 -0.82 12.71
C ASN A 38 -7.30 -0.41 14.10
N ASP A 39 -7.52 -1.25 15.09
CA ASP A 39 -7.14 -0.96 16.47
C ASP A 39 -5.66 -1.28 16.73
N GLU A 40 -5.06 -2.17 15.95
CA GLU A 40 -3.69 -2.63 16.11
C GLU A 40 -2.89 -2.46 14.82
N VAL A 41 -1.55 -2.49 14.94
CA VAL A 41 -0.67 -2.56 13.78
C VAL A 41 -1.05 -3.76 12.92
N THR A 42 -1.39 -3.51 11.68
CA THR A 42 -1.89 -4.54 10.77
C THR A 42 -0.91 -4.77 9.63
N ARG A 43 -0.43 -6.00 9.46
CA ARG A 43 0.35 -6.36 8.28
C ARG A 43 -0.56 -6.33 7.05
N VAL A 44 -0.07 -5.69 5.99
CA VAL A 44 -0.79 -5.51 4.71
C VAL A 44 0.15 -5.79 3.54
N ASP A 45 -0.40 -5.93 2.35
CA ASP A 45 0.42 -6.15 1.16
C ASP A 45 1.05 -4.85 0.65
N LEU A 46 0.29 -3.77 0.66
CA LEU A 46 0.76 -2.45 0.26
C LEU A 46 0.03 -1.34 1.03
N VAL A 47 0.59 -0.14 0.99
CA VAL A 47 0.00 1.04 1.62
C VAL A 47 -0.07 2.20 0.63
N GLY A 48 -1.15 2.94 0.73
CA GLY A 48 -1.38 4.18 -0.03
C GLY A 48 -1.40 5.43 0.85
N HIS A 49 -1.73 6.54 0.26
CA HIS A 49 -1.79 7.91 0.76
C HIS A 49 -0.44 8.51 1.14
N ALA A 50 0.17 8.08 2.22
CA ALA A 50 1.48 8.56 2.65
C ALA A 50 2.34 7.36 3.00
N TRP A 51 3.60 7.42 2.64
CA TRP A 51 4.57 6.38 2.99
C TRP A 51 5.55 6.89 4.01
N PHE A 52 5.76 6.07 5.03
CA PHE A 52 6.80 6.28 6.03
C PHE A 52 7.72 5.06 6.02
N PHE A 53 9.00 5.29 5.75
CA PHE A 53 10.01 4.22 5.61
C PHE A 53 11.42 4.75 5.86
N LYS A 54 12.39 3.88 6.06
CA LYS A 54 13.79 4.29 6.16
C LYS A 54 14.32 4.72 4.79
N ARG A 55 14.98 5.88 4.74
CA ARG A 55 15.50 6.47 3.49
C ARG A 55 16.26 5.47 2.60
N ASP A 56 17.08 4.63 3.22
CA ASP A 56 17.92 3.67 2.49
C ASP A 56 17.11 2.57 1.78
N TRP A 57 15.84 2.37 2.15
CA TRP A 57 14.96 1.40 1.48
C TRP A 57 14.43 1.89 0.13
N LEU A 58 14.48 3.17 -0.13
CA LEU A 58 14.04 3.73 -1.40
C LEU A 58 14.80 3.13 -2.61
N GLN A 59 16.03 2.66 -2.40
CA GLN A 59 16.79 1.97 -3.43
C GLN A 59 16.09 0.73 -4.01
N TYR A 60 15.22 0.07 -3.24
CA TYR A 60 14.53 -1.14 -3.70
C TYR A 60 13.45 -0.83 -4.72
N LEU A 61 12.82 0.33 -4.68
CA LEU A 61 11.78 0.73 -5.65
C LEU A 61 12.26 0.62 -7.11
N TRP A 62 13.55 0.88 -7.33
CA TRP A 62 14.16 0.92 -8.66
C TRP A 62 15.10 -0.26 -8.97
N ARG A 63 15.04 -1.32 -8.17
CA ARG A 63 15.88 -2.52 -8.41
C ARG A 63 15.49 -3.26 -9.68
N GLU A 64 14.23 -3.21 -10.07
CA GLU A 64 13.72 -3.77 -11.31
C GLU A 64 12.94 -2.68 -12.07
N LYS A 65 12.84 -2.87 -13.38
CA LYS A 65 12.02 -1.99 -14.22
C LYS A 65 10.55 -2.09 -13.76
N PRO A 66 9.85 -0.96 -13.61
CA PRO A 66 8.43 -0.99 -13.26
C PRO A 66 7.61 -1.72 -14.34
N THR A 67 6.56 -2.38 -13.91
CA THR A 67 5.60 -3.07 -14.78
C THR A 67 4.90 -2.07 -15.69
N THR A 68 4.56 -0.90 -15.16
CA THR A 68 4.04 0.26 -15.88
C THR A 68 4.66 1.53 -15.30
N TRP A 69 4.70 2.63 -16.08
CA TRP A 69 5.17 3.92 -15.64
C TRP A 69 4.05 4.84 -15.14
N ASP A 70 2.81 4.44 -15.36
CA ASP A 70 1.65 5.29 -15.11
C ASP A 70 1.03 5.05 -13.73
N ASN A 71 1.34 3.88 -13.08
CA ASN A 71 0.64 3.43 -11.89
C ASN A 71 1.38 2.26 -11.21
N GLY A 72 1.05 1.97 -9.94
CA GLY A 72 1.50 0.76 -9.22
C GLY A 72 2.84 0.89 -8.50
N GLU A 73 3.32 2.10 -8.27
CA GLU A 73 4.55 2.37 -7.54
C GLU A 73 4.52 1.84 -6.09
N ASP A 74 3.37 1.88 -5.45
CA ASP A 74 3.13 1.32 -4.12
C ASP A 74 3.23 -0.22 -4.09
N ILE A 75 2.68 -0.88 -5.12
CA ILE A 75 2.79 -2.33 -5.32
C ILE A 75 4.25 -2.70 -5.55
N GLN A 76 4.93 -2.00 -6.47
CA GLN A 76 6.33 -2.26 -6.79
C GLN A 76 7.23 -2.08 -5.58
N PHE A 77 7.06 -1.00 -4.83
CA PHE A 77 7.90 -0.73 -3.66
C PHE A 77 7.73 -1.82 -2.58
N SER A 78 6.49 -2.17 -2.25
CA SER A 78 6.21 -3.23 -1.28
C SER A 78 6.78 -4.58 -1.72
N TYR A 79 6.57 -4.95 -2.98
CA TYR A 79 7.11 -6.18 -3.56
C TYR A 79 8.64 -6.23 -3.55
N LEU A 80 9.30 -5.21 -4.08
CA LEU A 80 10.76 -5.25 -4.23
C LEU A 80 11.49 -5.08 -2.89
N ALA A 81 10.96 -4.29 -1.96
CA ALA A 81 11.50 -4.21 -0.61
C ALA A 81 11.40 -5.57 0.12
N GLN A 82 10.30 -6.30 -0.04
CA GLN A 82 10.17 -7.65 0.48
C GLN A 82 11.15 -8.61 -0.21
N LYS A 83 11.20 -8.62 -1.54
CA LYS A 83 12.03 -9.52 -2.33
C LYS A 83 13.52 -9.39 -2.03
N TYR A 84 14.03 -8.17 -1.93
CA TYR A 84 15.47 -7.91 -1.81
C TYR A 84 15.96 -7.73 -0.37
N ALA A 85 15.07 -7.45 0.56
CA ALA A 85 15.46 -7.17 1.95
C ALA A 85 14.53 -7.77 3.01
N GLY A 86 13.50 -8.53 2.63
CA GLY A 86 12.54 -9.12 3.57
C GLY A 86 11.66 -8.08 4.29
N ILE A 87 11.65 -6.83 3.83
CA ILE A 87 10.91 -5.74 4.45
C ILE A 87 9.42 -5.95 4.20
N GLN A 88 8.65 -5.93 5.29
CA GLN A 88 7.21 -6.07 5.25
C GLN A 88 6.52 -4.69 5.20
N THR A 89 5.22 -4.71 4.94
CA THR A 89 4.40 -3.50 4.88
C THR A 89 3.33 -3.55 5.97
N TYR A 90 3.12 -2.43 6.66
CA TYR A 90 2.17 -2.36 7.76
C TYR A 90 1.33 -1.08 7.70
N CYS A 91 0.10 -1.19 8.17
CA CYS A 91 -0.76 -0.06 8.48
C CYS A 91 -0.70 0.21 9.99
N PRO A 92 -0.27 1.39 10.44
CA PRO A 92 -0.33 1.80 11.83
C PRO A 92 -1.76 1.78 12.38
N PRO A 93 -1.96 1.76 13.71
CA PRO A 93 -3.29 1.83 14.30
C PRO A 93 -4.05 3.09 13.88
N HIS A 94 -5.32 2.91 13.53
CA HIS A 94 -6.31 3.95 13.25
C HIS A 94 -7.58 3.65 14.04
N PRO A 95 -7.51 3.64 15.40
CA PRO A 95 -8.61 3.22 16.24
C PRO A 95 -9.76 4.21 16.19
N ARG A 96 -10.99 3.70 16.26
CA ARG A 96 -12.19 4.55 16.25
C ARG A 96 -12.23 5.53 17.42
N ALA A 97 -11.73 5.11 18.57
CA ALA A 97 -11.79 5.86 19.81
C ALA A 97 -10.77 7.01 19.88
N ASP A 98 -9.65 6.91 19.13
CA ASP A 98 -8.59 7.90 19.17
C ASP A 98 -8.21 8.39 17.76
N LYS A 99 -8.85 9.44 17.34
CA LYS A 99 -8.60 10.07 16.03
C LYS A 99 -7.24 10.79 15.96
N SER A 100 -6.56 11.04 17.07
CA SER A 100 -5.24 11.67 17.05
C SER A 100 -4.19 10.78 16.40
N LEU A 101 -4.42 9.46 16.35
CA LEU A 101 -3.56 8.49 15.68
C LEU A 101 -3.83 8.38 14.17
N HIS A 102 -4.91 8.97 13.67
CA HIS A 102 -5.24 8.90 12.25
C HIS A 102 -4.32 9.81 11.43
N GLY A 103 -3.74 9.29 10.38
CA GLY A 103 -2.91 10.05 9.45
C GLY A 103 -3.67 11.07 8.62
N SER A 104 -5.00 11.01 8.60
CA SER A 104 -5.88 11.89 7.81
C SER A 104 -7.13 12.28 8.59
N ILE A 105 -6.96 12.94 9.75
CA ILE A 105 -8.07 13.43 10.58
C ILE A 105 -9.04 14.28 9.75
N MET A 106 -8.50 15.13 8.88
CA MET A 106 -9.22 16.01 7.98
C MET A 106 -9.40 15.41 6.58
N GLY A 107 -9.17 14.11 6.42
CA GLY A 107 -9.12 13.46 5.11
C GLY A 107 -10.39 13.60 4.28
N ASN A 108 -11.55 13.60 4.92
CA ASN A 108 -12.82 13.84 4.24
C ASN A 108 -13.05 15.31 3.84
N GLU A 109 -12.38 16.25 4.49
CA GLU A 109 -12.50 17.69 4.25
C GLU A 109 -11.40 18.21 3.31
N LEU A 110 -10.18 17.64 3.43
CA LEU A 110 -9.00 18.12 2.72
C LEU A 110 -8.39 17.08 1.74
N GLY A 111 -8.79 15.82 1.86
CA GLY A 111 -8.01 14.70 1.35
C GLY A 111 -8.58 13.96 0.15
N ILE A 112 -9.72 14.36 -0.40
CA ILE A 112 -10.13 13.82 -1.70
C ILE A 112 -9.44 14.67 -2.76
N ASP A 113 -8.29 14.20 -3.22
CA ASP A 113 -7.61 14.78 -4.36
C ASP A 113 -8.35 14.39 -5.65
N ASP A 114 -9.06 15.34 -6.24
CA ASP A 114 -9.72 15.17 -7.54
C ASP A 114 -8.71 14.97 -8.69
N LYS A 115 -7.43 15.23 -8.44
CA LYS A 115 -6.33 15.00 -9.38
C LYS A 115 -5.64 13.65 -9.17
N ALA A 116 -5.99 12.90 -8.11
CA ALA A 116 -5.46 11.56 -7.92
C ALA A 116 -5.78 10.66 -9.13
N THR A 117 -4.85 9.79 -9.49
CA THR A 117 -5.00 8.90 -10.67
C THR A 117 -6.28 8.09 -10.63
N SER A 118 -6.71 7.66 -9.43
CA SER A 118 -7.95 6.89 -9.24
C SER A 118 -9.24 7.69 -9.45
N THR A 119 -9.17 9.02 -9.37
CA THR A 119 -10.31 9.93 -9.51
C THR A 119 -10.22 10.82 -10.75
N ASN A 120 -9.05 10.87 -11.39
CA ASN A 120 -8.82 11.71 -12.56
C ASN A 120 -9.53 11.14 -13.77
N SER A 121 -10.39 11.93 -14.40
CA SER A 121 -11.12 11.58 -15.62
C SER A 121 -10.24 11.38 -16.86
N ALA A 122 -8.96 11.80 -16.83
CA ALA A 122 -8.01 11.60 -17.94
C ALA A 122 -7.58 10.13 -18.07
N VAL A 123 -7.69 9.34 -16.98
CA VAL A 123 -7.43 7.90 -17.02
C VAL A 123 -8.75 7.20 -16.74
N SER A 124 -9.21 6.35 -17.65
CA SER A 124 -10.44 5.61 -17.39
C SER A 124 -10.29 4.73 -16.15
N HIS A 125 -11.36 4.61 -15.37
CA HIS A 125 -11.39 3.76 -14.17
C HIS A 125 -10.99 2.30 -14.52
N GLN A 126 -11.36 1.83 -15.69
CA GLN A 126 -10.99 0.52 -16.19
C GLN A 126 -9.49 0.40 -16.46
N GLN A 127 -8.85 1.41 -17.04
CA GLN A 127 -7.40 1.42 -17.27
C GLN A 127 -6.65 1.41 -15.95
N PHE A 128 -7.05 2.25 -15.00
CA PHE A 128 -6.45 2.29 -13.66
C PHE A 128 -6.40 0.91 -13.01
N PHE A 129 -7.52 0.19 -13.00
CA PHE A 129 -7.58 -1.14 -12.39
C PHE A 129 -6.83 -2.19 -13.19
N SER A 130 -6.88 -2.17 -14.52
CA SER A 130 -6.18 -3.14 -15.36
C SER A 130 -4.64 -3.03 -15.21
N GLU A 131 -4.12 -1.83 -15.09
CA GLU A 131 -2.69 -1.60 -14.84
C GLU A 131 -2.27 -2.11 -13.46
N ARG A 132 -3.07 -1.85 -12.42
CA ARG A 132 -2.80 -2.36 -11.09
C ARG A 132 -2.93 -3.87 -10.99
N ASP A 133 -3.89 -4.49 -11.68
CA ASP A 133 -4.01 -5.94 -11.79
C ASP A 133 -2.73 -6.54 -12.42
N LEU A 134 -2.22 -5.92 -13.49
CA LEU A 134 -0.96 -6.33 -14.12
C LEU A 134 0.24 -6.22 -13.15
N CYS A 135 0.31 -5.13 -12.37
CA CYS A 135 1.35 -4.95 -11.36
C CYS A 135 1.30 -6.05 -10.28
N VAL A 136 0.10 -6.34 -9.74
CA VAL A 136 -0.12 -7.40 -8.74
C VAL A 136 0.30 -8.75 -9.28
N GLN A 137 -0.19 -9.13 -10.46
CA GLN A 137 0.13 -10.42 -11.07
C GLN A 137 1.62 -10.57 -11.37
N THR A 138 2.27 -9.50 -11.84
CA THR A 138 3.71 -9.49 -12.10
C THR A 138 4.49 -9.67 -10.81
N ALA A 139 4.12 -8.97 -9.75
CA ALA A 139 4.76 -9.08 -8.44
C ALA A 139 4.60 -10.50 -7.85
N ILE A 140 3.40 -11.07 -7.89
CA ILE A 140 3.15 -12.43 -7.40
C ILE A 140 3.97 -13.47 -8.20
N ARG A 141 3.99 -13.38 -9.54
CA ARG A 141 4.84 -14.24 -10.38
C ARG A 141 6.33 -14.05 -10.08
N GLY A 142 6.74 -12.84 -9.68
CA GLY A 142 8.09 -12.51 -9.24
C GLY A 142 8.44 -12.99 -7.83
N GLY A 143 7.50 -13.62 -7.13
CA GLY A 143 7.70 -14.22 -5.80
C GLY A 143 7.21 -13.38 -4.62
N TRP A 144 6.38 -12.36 -4.86
CA TRP A 144 5.78 -11.57 -3.77
C TRP A 144 4.96 -12.45 -2.83
N GLN A 145 5.30 -12.42 -1.55
CA GLN A 145 4.62 -13.17 -0.49
C GLN A 145 3.51 -12.32 0.11
N THR A 146 2.33 -12.38 -0.47
CA THR A 146 1.15 -11.66 0.05
C THR A 146 0.70 -12.18 1.42
N VAL A 147 -0.03 -11.35 2.17
CA VAL A 147 -0.57 -11.71 3.50
C VAL A 147 -1.40 -13.00 3.43
N ASN A 148 -2.23 -13.13 2.41
CA ASN A 148 -3.12 -14.29 2.21
C ASN A 148 -2.49 -15.41 1.36
N GLY A 149 -1.19 -15.34 1.03
CA GLY A 149 -0.50 -16.37 0.26
C GLY A 149 -1.06 -16.58 -1.15
N ILE A 150 -1.50 -15.49 -1.81
CA ILE A 150 -2.09 -15.53 -3.14
C ILE A 150 -1.07 -16.07 -4.15
N LYS A 151 -1.55 -16.92 -5.04
CA LYS A 151 -0.80 -17.43 -6.21
C LYS A 151 -1.54 -17.02 -7.47
N THR A 152 -0.80 -16.72 -8.54
CA THR A 152 -1.42 -16.56 -9.86
C THR A 152 -1.89 -17.91 -10.38
N SER A 153 -3.08 -17.92 -10.91
CA SER A 153 -3.64 -19.06 -11.68
C SER A 153 -2.89 -19.24 -13.00
#